data_e4ede2d855e7db54c4351fa1c47c18b8
#
_entry.id   e4ede2d855e7db54c4351fa1c47c18b8
#
_cell.length_a   1.000
_cell.length_b   1.000
_cell.length_c   1.000
_cell.angle_alpha   90.00
_cell.angle_beta   90.00
_cell.angle_gamma   90.00
#
_symmetry.space_group_name_H-M   'P 1'
#
loop_
_entity.id
_entity.type
_entity.pdbx_description
1 polymer ?
#
loop_
_entity_poly.entity_id
_entity_poly.type
_entity_poly.pdbx_seq_one_letter_code
_entity_poly.pdbx_strand_id
1 'polypeptide(L)'
;MGSGGFLLRGVVLAPDGVIDPGEVLIEGDMITCVAPDCSGEPGAAGVTVIETHGTISPGLIDAHNHLPYNFLPEWVPDPMRLFGNRYEWADDAAYEEHVLPYTAHRSSGSHFCPGAKWGELRAIVHGTTTVQGQSLRQGCIDRLARNADHYHGLGDDHMQTTIASPRDITDAEAAGYAANFTDPAMPTTRLAVHMTEGTTGGGVDTEFASFAGRDTRDNRHAGLSLLAAADGSYSGTGLLIHAVSLTDAELVETADTGASIVWSPSSNIVLYGATAPIARILELGITVGLGPDWTVSGEDEMLSEMRFALGWAAAEGVGAITPQRLWEMATGDGAEAIGLASTIGRLAAGLRADVVVLGRVGGDPYGAVTDSRAEDVRLVLIDGAGYYGDAELEPAAAVNGECDPLDACATQKFLCLRNTPGNASRTEETLDEVRAQLLAILEGTGYPPEEQYGRGDELLELVQCD
;
A
#
# COMPACT_ATOMS: atom_id res chain seq x y z
N MET A 1 -33.81 -8.90 5.18
CA MET A 1 -32.44 -8.39 4.95
C MET A 1 -32.60 -7.35 3.88
N GLY A 2 -32.33 -6.08 4.19
CA GLY A 2 -32.43 -5.01 3.22
C GLY A 2 -31.46 -5.25 2.06
N SER A 3 -31.77 -4.75 0.89
CA SER A 3 -30.89 -4.74 -0.26
C SER A 3 -29.61 -4.01 0.17
N GLY A 4 -28.50 -4.74 0.35
CA GLY A 4 -27.29 -4.28 1.01
C GLY A 4 -26.68 -3.02 0.40
N GLY A 5 -26.97 -1.88 1.00
CA GLY A 5 -26.41 -0.59 0.61
C GLY A 5 -26.33 0.34 1.81
N PHE A 6 -25.47 1.35 1.70
CA PHE A 6 -25.23 2.39 2.70
C PHE A 6 -25.37 3.78 2.11
N LEU A 7 -25.87 4.70 2.93
CA LEU A 7 -25.74 6.13 2.71
C LEU A 7 -24.89 6.69 3.84
N LEU A 8 -23.63 6.99 3.54
CA LEU A 8 -22.71 7.59 4.48
C LEU A 8 -22.86 9.10 4.45
N ARG A 9 -22.94 9.76 5.61
CA ARG A 9 -23.04 11.22 5.74
C ARG A 9 -21.90 11.77 6.57
N GLY A 10 -21.24 12.81 6.08
CA GLY A 10 -20.12 13.43 6.77
C GLY A 10 -19.43 14.50 5.91
N VAL A 11 -18.12 14.71 6.18
CA VAL A 11 -17.25 15.53 5.32
C VAL A 11 -16.66 14.61 4.25
N VAL A 12 -16.99 14.82 2.99
CA VAL A 12 -16.57 13.92 1.89
C VAL A 12 -15.38 14.52 1.14
N LEU A 13 -14.30 13.75 1.03
CA LEU A 13 -13.15 14.08 0.19
C LEU A 13 -13.40 13.54 -1.23
N ALA A 14 -14.02 14.34 -2.06
CA ALA A 14 -14.31 14.01 -3.45
C ALA A 14 -13.18 14.46 -4.41
N PRO A 15 -13.10 13.90 -5.64
CA PRO A 15 -12.05 14.27 -6.61
C PRO A 15 -11.96 15.77 -6.91
N ASP A 16 -13.10 16.46 -6.91
CA ASP A 16 -13.20 17.88 -7.23
C ASP A 16 -13.11 18.79 -6.00
N GLY A 17 -12.87 18.24 -4.82
CA GLY A 17 -12.72 18.95 -3.56
C GLY A 17 -13.58 18.42 -2.43
N VAL A 18 -13.66 19.19 -1.35
CA VAL A 18 -14.39 18.80 -0.14
C VAL A 18 -15.88 19.14 -0.26
N ILE A 19 -16.75 18.19 0.09
CA ILE A 19 -18.19 18.39 0.21
C ILE A 19 -18.57 18.31 1.68
N ASP A 20 -19.03 19.41 2.27
CA ASP A 20 -19.41 19.52 3.69
C ASP A 20 -20.71 20.33 3.89
N PRO A 21 -21.82 19.70 4.34
CA PRO A 21 -22.01 18.26 4.47
C PRO A 21 -22.08 17.56 3.10
N GLY A 22 -21.67 16.29 3.07
CA GLY A 22 -21.69 15.46 1.89
C GLY A 22 -22.22 14.06 2.16
N GLU A 23 -22.66 13.39 1.10
CA GLU A 23 -23.18 12.04 1.10
C GLU A 23 -22.48 11.14 0.09
N VAL A 24 -22.29 9.86 0.47
CA VAL A 24 -21.80 8.79 -0.41
C VAL A 24 -22.81 7.66 -0.37
N LEU A 25 -23.48 7.40 -1.51
CA LEU A 25 -24.39 6.27 -1.66
C LEU A 25 -23.65 5.07 -2.23
N ILE A 26 -23.76 3.94 -1.54
CA ILE A 26 -23.16 2.66 -1.91
C ILE A 26 -24.26 1.64 -2.13
N GLU A 27 -24.26 0.99 -3.30
CA GLU A 27 -25.16 -0.10 -3.66
C GLU A 27 -24.35 -1.35 -4.03
N GLY A 28 -24.43 -2.38 -3.19
CA GLY A 28 -23.58 -3.55 -3.36
C GLY A 28 -22.10 -3.20 -3.19
N ASP A 29 -21.32 -3.43 -4.23
CA ASP A 29 -19.87 -3.20 -4.26
C ASP A 29 -19.47 -1.86 -4.91
N MET A 30 -20.44 -1.02 -5.28
CA MET A 30 -20.20 0.18 -6.08
C MET A 30 -20.67 1.45 -5.38
N ILE A 31 -19.95 2.54 -5.61
CA ILE A 31 -20.42 3.90 -5.32
C ILE A 31 -21.38 4.31 -6.44
N THR A 32 -22.58 4.78 -6.09
CA THR A 32 -23.59 5.20 -7.08
C THR A 32 -23.88 6.70 -7.04
N CYS A 33 -23.59 7.38 -5.92
CA CYS A 33 -23.71 8.83 -5.81
C CYS A 33 -22.67 9.39 -4.84
N VAL A 34 -22.12 10.55 -5.17
CA VAL A 34 -21.31 11.40 -4.27
C VAL A 34 -21.76 12.84 -4.48
N ALA A 35 -22.43 13.42 -3.51
CA ALA A 35 -23.05 14.75 -3.63
C ALA A 35 -23.36 15.36 -2.26
N PRO A 36 -23.76 16.65 -2.19
CA PRO A 36 -24.34 17.19 -0.96
C PRO A 36 -25.65 16.51 -0.51
N ASP A 37 -26.37 15.88 -1.44
CA ASP A 37 -27.61 15.15 -1.18
C ASP A 37 -27.78 14.08 -2.27
N CYS A 38 -27.77 12.81 -1.85
CA CYS A 38 -28.00 11.63 -2.70
C CYS A 38 -29.40 11.03 -2.50
N SER A 39 -30.27 11.65 -1.70
CA SER A 39 -31.60 11.11 -1.36
C SER A 39 -32.54 10.94 -2.56
N GLY A 40 -32.28 11.67 -3.64
CA GLY A 40 -33.02 11.59 -4.90
C GLY A 40 -32.66 10.40 -5.79
N GLU A 41 -31.60 9.69 -5.50
CA GLU A 41 -31.15 8.56 -6.29
C GLU A 41 -32.06 7.33 -6.07
N PRO A 42 -32.34 6.54 -7.12
CA PRO A 42 -33.23 5.38 -7.00
C PRO A 42 -32.79 4.37 -5.93
N GLY A 43 -31.48 4.20 -5.75
CA GLY A 43 -30.87 3.29 -4.77
C GLY A 43 -30.92 3.80 -3.33
N ALA A 44 -31.22 5.08 -3.09
CA ALA A 44 -31.24 5.64 -1.73
C ALA A 44 -32.41 5.16 -0.89
N ALA A 45 -33.47 4.62 -1.52
CA ALA A 45 -34.64 4.16 -0.80
C ALA A 45 -34.39 2.82 -0.07
N GLY A 46 -34.35 2.87 1.25
CA GLY A 46 -34.26 1.66 2.09
C GLY A 46 -32.83 1.17 2.39
N VAL A 47 -31.81 1.93 2.06
CA VAL A 47 -30.42 1.69 2.49
C VAL A 47 -30.25 2.03 3.97
N THR A 48 -29.21 1.48 4.57
CA THR A 48 -28.80 1.87 5.93
C THR A 48 -28.11 3.23 5.89
N VAL A 49 -28.63 4.21 6.62
CA VAL A 49 -28.01 5.51 6.78
C VAL A 49 -27.01 5.45 7.94
N ILE A 50 -25.78 5.86 7.68
CA ILE A 50 -24.71 5.97 8.68
C ILE A 50 -24.30 7.43 8.80
N GLU A 51 -24.64 8.06 9.92
CA GLU A 51 -24.12 9.37 10.31
C GLU A 51 -22.70 9.16 10.81
N THR A 52 -21.72 9.41 9.95
CA THR A 52 -20.31 9.07 10.23
C THR A 52 -19.70 9.96 11.31
N HIS A 53 -20.19 11.19 11.45
CA HIS A 53 -19.57 12.21 12.30
C HIS A 53 -18.06 12.35 12.04
N GLY A 54 -17.64 12.14 10.79
CA GLY A 54 -16.25 12.06 10.40
C GLY A 54 -15.98 12.51 8.99
N THR A 55 -14.73 12.32 8.59
CA THR A 55 -14.25 12.54 7.22
C THR A 55 -14.36 11.22 6.45
N ILE A 56 -15.04 11.28 5.31
CA ILE A 56 -15.21 10.13 4.39
C ILE A 56 -14.21 10.31 3.26
N SER A 57 -13.28 9.35 3.13
CA SER A 57 -12.22 9.31 2.14
C SER A 57 -12.31 8.02 1.31
N PRO A 58 -11.76 7.97 0.09
CA PRO A 58 -11.42 6.70 -0.51
C PRO A 58 -10.57 5.89 0.46
N GLY A 59 -10.65 4.57 0.42
CA GLY A 59 -9.73 3.69 1.13
C GLY A 59 -8.29 3.99 0.73
N LEU A 60 -7.37 3.97 1.69
CA LEU A 60 -5.97 4.23 1.43
C LEU A 60 -5.36 3.13 0.57
N ILE A 61 -4.42 3.51 -0.26
CA ILE A 61 -3.69 2.63 -1.17
C ILE A 61 -2.22 2.67 -0.79
N ASP A 62 -1.71 1.54 -0.38
CA ASP A 62 -0.30 1.29 -0.17
C ASP A 62 0.32 0.82 -1.49
N ALA A 63 1.05 1.71 -2.15
CA ALA A 63 1.56 1.47 -3.49
C ALA A 63 2.85 0.61 -3.51
N HIS A 64 3.44 0.34 -2.35
CA HIS A 64 4.56 -0.60 -2.19
C HIS A 64 4.73 -1.05 -0.75
N ASN A 65 4.70 -2.37 -0.56
CA ASN A 65 4.93 -2.99 0.74
C ASN A 65 5.51 -4.41 0.59
N HIS A 66 6.10 -4.91 1.67
CA HIS A 66 6.45 -6.32 1.85
C HIS A 66 5.54 -6.96 2.92
N LEU A 67 4.26 -6.85 2.73
CA LEU A 67 3.18 -7.10 3.68
C LEU A 67 3.29 -8.41 4.49
N PRO A 68 3.74 -9.55 3.92
CA PRO A 68 3.89 -10.80 4.67
C PRO A 68 4.89 -10.76 5.82
N TYR A 69 5.69 -9.70 5.90
CA TYR A 69 6.72 -9.52 6.93
C TYR A 69 6.35 -8.46 7.97
N ASN A 70 5.20 -7.80 7.82
CA ASN A 70 4.74 -6.74 8.69
C ASN A 70 4.23 -7.23 10.07
N PHE A 71 4.67 -8.37 10.49
CA PHE A 71 4.61 -8.85 11.87
C PHE A 71 5.94 -8.67 12.61
N LEU A 72 7.02 -8.33 11.88
CA LEU A 72 8.34 -8.08 12.42
C LEU A 72 8.44 -6.61 12.88
N PRO A 73 9.11 -6.34 14.01
CA PRO A 73 9.43 -4.98 14.41
C PRO A 73 10.53 -4.37 13.53
N GLU A 74 10.74 -3.08 13.70
CA GLU A 74 11.82 -2.36 13.04
C GLU A 74 13.18 -3.02 13.34
N TRP A 75 13.98 -3.22 12.27
CA TRP A 75 15.34 -3.72 12.37
C TRP A 75 16.32 -2.57 12.46
N VAL A 76 17.13 -2.58 13.51
CA VAL A 76 18.21 -1.61 13.70
C VAL A 76 19.54 -2.34 13.62
N PRO A 77 20.41 -2.02 12.66
CA PRO A 77 21.73 -2.66 12.58
C PRO A 77 22.60 -2.28 13.78
N ASP A 78 23.37 -3.24 14.31
CA ASP A 78 24.34 -3.01 15.37
C ASP A 78 25.79 -3.14 14.84
N PRO A 79 26.62 -2.08 14.88
CA PRO A 79 26.29 -0.71 15.30
C PRO A 79 25.35 -0.01 14.32
N MET A 80 24.51 0.91 14.82
CA MET A 80 23.64 1.72 13.96
C MET A 80 24.46 2.43 12.90
N ARG A 81 24.06 2.27 11.65
CA ARG A 81 24.70 2.86 10.48
C ARG A 81 23.73 3.05 9.35
N LEU A 82 24.06 3.94 8.43
CA LEU A 82 23.42 4.08 7.15
C LEU A 82 24.12 3.20 6.11
N PHE A 83 23.35 2.72 5.14
CA PHE A 83 23.86 1.95 4.01
C PHE A 83 23.98 2.82 2.76
N GLY A 84 24.89 2.46 1.87
CA GLY A 84 25.01 3.12 0.58
C GLY A 84 23.89 2.73 -0.39
N ASN A 85 23.40 1.49 -0.28
CA ASN A 85 22.38 0.95 -1.16
C ASN A 85 21.81 -0.38 -0.60
N ARG A 86 20.71 -0.86 -1.23
CA ARG A 86 20.02 -2.08 -0.82
C ARG A 86 20.86 -3.36 -0.84
N TYR A 87 21.90 -3.43 -1.67
CA TYR A 87 22.77 -4.61 -1.72
C TYR A 87 23.69 -4.71 -0.50
N GLU A 88 23.99 -3.57 0.14
CA GLU A 88 24.80 -3.54 1.35
C GLU A 88 24.02 -4.02 2.58
N TRP A 89 22.78 -3.59 2.79
CA TRP A 89 22.02 -4.04 3.95
C TRP A 89 21.54 -5.49 3.78
N ALA A 90 21.26 -5.92 2.54
CA ALA A 90 20.88 -7.30 2.26
C ALA A 90 22.00 -8.31 2.54
N ASP A 91 23.26 -7.87 2.44
CA ASP A 91 24.46 -8.64 2.76
C ASP A 91 24.95 -8.40 4.21
N ASP A 92 24.21 -7.66 5.03
CA ASP A 92 24.58 -7.38 6.42
C ASP A 92 24.38 -8.62 7.32
N ALA A 93 25.38 -8.93 8.14
CA ALA A 93 25.35 -10.12 8.98
C ALA A 93 24.21 -10.10 10.02
N ALA A 94 23.84 -8.92 10.53
CA ALA A 94 22.70 -8.79 11.44
C ALA A 94 21.37 -8.96 10.71
N TYR A 95 21.27 -8.49 9.46
CA TYR A 95 20.12 -8.77 8.62
C TYR A 95 19.97 -10.26 8.32
N GLU A 96 21.07 -10.93 7.94
CA GLU A 96 21.11 -12.38 7.70
C GLU A 96 20.71 -13.20 8.94
N GLU A 97 21.08 -12.73 10.12
CA GLU A 97 20.77 -13.42 11.39
C GLU A 97 19.33 -13.18 11.85
N HIS A 98 18.81 -11.95 11.72
CA HIS A 98 17.60 -11.52 12.41
C HIS A 98 16.38 -11.34 11.51
N VAL A 99 16.55 -11.00 10.23
CA VAL A 99 15.44 -10.73 9.30
C VAL A 99 15.32 -11.81 8.24
N LEU A 100 16.44 -12.22 7.65
CA LEU A 100 16.46 -13.19 6.56
C LEU A 100 15.78 -14.53 6.89
N PRO A 101 15.84 -15.09 8.11
CA PRO A 101 15.15 -16.33 8.44
C PRO A 101 13.64 -16.28 8.22
N TYR A 102 13.02 -15.09 8.36
CA TYR A 102 11.59 -14.88 8.13
C TYR A 102 11.27 -14.58 6.68
N THR A 103 12.15 -13.87 5.96
CA THR A 103 11.93 -13.46 4.59
C THR A 103 12.38 -14.50 3.57
N ALA A 104 13.35 -15.36 3.89
CA ALA A 104 13.88 -16.40 2.99
C ALA A 104 12.90 -17.55 2.74
N HIS A 105 11.93 -17.77 3.61
CA HIS A 105 10.97 -18.88 3.53
C HIS A 105 9.72 -18.57 2.70
N ARG A 106 9.83 -17.69 1.72
CA ARG A 106 8.74 -17.27 0.81
C ARG A 106 7.96 -18.41 0.19
N SER A 107 8.59 -19.57 -0.01
CA SER A 107 8.01 -20.72 -0.71
C SER A 107 7.57 -21.85 0.19
N SER A 108 7.94 -21.87 1.47
CA SER A 108 7.69 -23.02 2.36
C SER A 108 6.38 -22.94 3.16
N GLY A 109 5.63 -21.84 3.07
CA GLY A 109 4.25 -21.74 3.53
C GLY A 109 4.04 -21.57 5.03
N SER A 110 4.99 -21.96 5.89
CA SER A 110 4.74 -21.98 7.34
C SER A 110 4.67 -20.60 8.00
N HIS A 111 5.47 -19.64 7.51
CA HIS A 111 5.50 -18.28 8.05
C HIS A 111 4.71 -17.29 7.18
N PHE A 112 4.64 -17.57 5.90
CA PHE A 112 4.11 -16.65 4.92
C PHE A 112 2.62 -16.36 5.11
N CYS A 113 1.78 -17.38 5.25
CA CYS A 113 0.34 -17.17 5.34
C CYS A 113 -0.11 -16.45 6.61
N PRO A 114 0.36 -16.80 7.82
CA PRO A 114 0.06 -16.01 9.01
C PRO A 114 0.58 -14.57 8.92
N GLY A 115 1.80 -14.38 8.39
CA GLY A 115 2.38 -13.05 8.20
C GLY A 115 1.59 -12.20 7.20
N ALA A 116 1.20 -12.78 6.06
CA ALA A 116 0.38 -12.08 5.06
C ALA A 116 -0.97 -11.65 5.64
N LYS A 117 -1.66 -12.54 6.36
CA LYS A 117 -2.93 -12.19 7.04
C LYS A 117 -2.74 -11.07 8.05
N TRP A 118 -1.69 -11.15 8.85
CA TRP A 118 -1.39 -10.13 9.84
C TRP A 118 -1.11 -8.77 9.21
N GLY A 119 -0.29 -8.74 8.16
CA GLY A 119 -0.01 -7.52 7.42
C GLY A 119 -1.27 -6.93 6.77
N GLU A 120 -2.14 -7.77 6.17
CA GLU A 120 -3.43 -7.32 5.63
C GLU A 120 -4.34 -6.74 6.72
N LEU A 121 -4.39 -7.37 7.90
CA LEU A 121 -5.15 -6.86 9.04
C LEU A 121 -4.59 -5.53 9.55
N ARG A 122 -3.25 -5.40 9.65
CA ARG A 122 -2.62 -4.12 10.01
C ARG A 122 -2.98 -3.03 9.02
N ALA A 123 -2.93 -3.31 7.73
CA ALA A 123 -3.32 -2.37 6.68
C ALA A 123 -4.78 -1.91 6.86
N ILE A 124 -5.71 -2.85 7.06
CA ILE A 124 -7.15 -2.58 7.21
C ILE A 124 -7.45 -1.74 8.46
N VAL A 125 -6.88 -2.08 9.61
CA VAL A 125 -7.17 -1.34 10.86
C VAL A 125 -6.68 0.11 10.82
N HIS A 126 -5.79 0.43 9.88
CA HIS A 126 -5.30 1.77 9.62
C HIS A 126 -5.89 2.40 8.33
N GLY A 127 -6.98 1.83 7.81
CA GLY A 127 -7.74 2.44 6.70
C GLY A 127 -7.25 2.11 5.30
N THR A 128 -6.25 1.25 5.16
CA THR A 128 -5.73 0.82 3.86
C THR A 128 -6.60 -0.31 3.31
N THR A 129 -7.06 -0.16 2.07
CA THR A 129 -7.95 -1.13 1.41
C THR A 129 -7.25 -1.90 0.31
N THR A 130 -6.17 -1.35 -0.24
CA THR A 130 -5.41 -1.94 -1.36
C THR A 130 -3.92 -1.83 -1.09
N VAL A 131 -3.18 -2.91 -1.36
CA VAL A 131 -1.72 -3.00 -1.15
C VAL A 131 -1.05 -3.61 -2.38
N GLN A 132 0.08 -3.03 -2.81
CA GLN A 132 1.02 -3.61 -3.75
C GLN A 132 2.20 -4.23 -2.98
N GLY A 133 2.75 -5.35 -3.41
CA GLY A 133 3.96 -5.94 -2.83
C GLY A 133 3.76 -7.29 -2.14
N GLN A 134 2.59 -7.87 -2.28
CA GLN A 134 2.36 -9.23 -1.82
C GLN A 134 2.91 -10.30 -2.77
N SER A 135 3.18 -9.99 -4.01
CA SER A 135 3.82 -10.70 -5.14
C SER A 135 3.83 -12.24 -5.15
N LEU A 136 3.12 -12.91 -4.27
CA LEU A 136 3.24 -14.34 -4.05
C LEU A 136 1.92 -15.04 -4.33
N ARG A 137 1.93 -15.89 -5.32
CA ARG A 137 0.82 -16.73 -5.78
C ARG A 137 0.47 -17.84 -4.79
N GLN A 138 0.34 -17.48 -3.51
CA GLN A 138 -0.06 -18.42 -2.47
C GLN A 138 -1.54 -18.23 -2.13
N GLY A 139 -2.26 -19.32 -1.94
CA GLY A 139 -3.69 -19.30 -1.70
C GLY A 139 -4.15 -18.66 -0.38
N CYS A 140 -3.26 -18.01 0.36
CA CYS A 140 -3.55 -17.31 1.62
C CYS A 140 -3.47 -15.79 1.51
N ILE A 141 -3.06 -15.23 0.37
CA ILE A 141 -3.11 -13.80 0.08
C ILE A 141 -4.41 -13.45 -0.63
N ASP A 142 -4.72 -12.17 -0.78
CA ASP A 142 -5.96 -11.67 -1.40
C ASP A 142 -7.24 -12.00 -0.63
N ARG A 143 -7.13 -12.14 0.68
CA ARG A 143 -8.27 -12.61 1.46
C ARG A 143 -8.99 -11.50 2.21
N LEU A 144 -8.26 -10.44 2.53
CA LEU A 144 -8.72 -9.35 3.38
C LEU A 144 -8.54 -8.01 2.68
N ALA A 145 -7.33 -7.42 2.71
CA ALA A 145 -7.04 -6.27 1.87
C ALA A 145 -6.92 -6.69 0.40
N ARG A 146 -7.22 -5.78 -0.51
CA ARG A 146 -7.07 -6.01 -1.94
C ARG A 146 -5.59 -6.07 -2.32
N ASN A 147 -5.19 -7.12 -3.03
CA ASN A 147 -3.84 -7.27 -3.53
C ASN A 147 -3.73 -6.76 -4.97
N ALA A 148 -2.95 -5.71 -5.18
CA ALA A 148 -2.76 -5.14 -6.51
C ALA A 148 -1.96 -6.05 -7.45
N ASP A 149 -1.03 -6.87 -6.93
CA ASP A 149 -0.23 -7.79 -7.75
C ASP A 149 -1.05 -8.91 -8.37
N HIS A 150 -2.13 -9.33 -7.71
CA HIS A 150 -3.02 -10.39 -8.16
C HIS A 150 -4.42 -9.91 -8.49
N TYR A 151 -4.64 -8.61 -8.43
CA TYR A 151 -5.85 -7.99 -8.91
C TYR A 151 -7.14 -8.52 -8.30
N HIS A 152 -7.13 -8.78 -7.03
CA HIS A 152 -8.21 -9.41 -6.29
C HIS A 152 -9.57 -8.71 -6.49
N GLY A 153 -10.52 -9.44 -7.05
CA GLY A 153 -11.89 -8.97 -7.24
C GLY A 153 -12.09 -7.92 -8.34
N LEU A 154 -11.03 -7.51 -9.05
CA LEU A 154 -11.10 -6.45 -10.06
C LEU A 154 -10.97 -6.93 -11.50
N GLY A 155 -10.84 -8.23 -11.71
CA GLY A 155 -10.69 -8.83 -13.04
C GLY A 155 -9.37 -9.58 -13.18
N ASP A 156 -8.63 -9.29 -14.24
CA ASP A 156 -7.38 -9.98 -14.58
C ASP A 156 -6.17 -9.32 -13.90
N ASP A 157 -5.08 -10.07 -13.75
CA ASP A 157 -3.81 -9.58 -13.27
C ASP A 157 -3.21 -8.54 -14.25
N HIS A 158 -3.03 -7.31 -13.78
CA HIS A 158 -2.47 -6.24 -14.61
C HIS A 158 -1.06 -5.84 -14.21
N MET A 159 -0.66 -6.21 -13.02
CA MET A 159 0.64 -5.85 -12.49
C MET A 159 1.60 -7.00 -12.59
N GLN A 160 2.83 -6.70 -12.93
CA GLN A 160 3.94 -7.61 -12.82
C GLN A 160 5.00 -7.00 -11.90
N THR A 161 5.40 -7.74 -10.88
CA THR A 161 6.46 -7.33 -9.96
C THR A 161 7.75 -8.02 -10.36
N THR A 162 8.81 -7.26 -10.55
CA THR A 162 10.16 -7.79 -10.60
C THR A 162 10.91 -7.36 -9.36
N ILE A 163 11.50 -8.32 -8.71
CA ILE A 163 12.31 -8.10 -7.50
C ILE A 163 13.78 -8.22 -7.86
N ALA A 164 14.04 -8.79 -9.04
CA ALA A 164 15.39 -8.92 -9.52
C ALA A 164 16.05 -7.56 -9.56
N SER A 165 17.33 -7.54 -9.28
CA SER A 165 18.15 -6.36 -9.42
C SER A 165 17.96 -5.78 -10.84
N PRO A 166 17.45 -4.56 -10.99
CA PRO A 166 17.30 -3.95 -12.33
C PRO A 166 18.62 -3.87 -13.09
N ARG A 167 19.75 -3.79 -12.39
CA ARG A 167 21.11 -3.82 -12.98
C ARG A 167 21.44 -5.14 -13.68
N ASP A 168 20.71 -6.21 -13.36
CA ASP A 168 21.02 -7.58 -13.82
C ASP A 168 19.99 -8.16 -14.79
N ILE A 169 19.03 -7.36 -15.27
CA ILE A 169 18.03 -7.79 -16.27
C ILE A 169 18.75 -8.26 -17.55
N THR A 170 18.42 -9.46 -17.98
CA THR A 170 18.96 -10.04 -19.21
C THR A 170 18.10 -9.70 -20.42
N ASP A 171 18.65 -9.86 -21.64
CA ASP A 171 17.90 -9.68 -22.90
C ASP A 171 16.63 -10.55 -22.95
N ALA A 172 16.69 -11.78 -22.42
CA ALA A 172 15.56 -12.70 -22.43
C ALA A 172 14.47 -12.26 -21.45
N GLU A 173 14.81 -11.77 -20.27
CA GLU A 173 13.88 -11.23 -19.29
C GLU A 173 13.24 -9.94 -19.79
N ALA A 174 14.01 -9.02 -20.35
CA ALA A 174 13.50 -7.79 -20.92
C ALA A 174 12.52 -8.06 -22.08
N ALA A 175 12.85 -9.03 -22.95
CA ALA A 175 11.96 -9.44 -24.03
C ALA A 175 10.67 -10.09 -23.50
N GLY A 176 10.76 -10.85 -22.41
CA GLY A 176 9.60 -11.43 -21.72
C GLY A 176 8.67 -10.35 -21.16
N TYR A 177 9.20 -9.36 -20.45
CA TYR A 177 8.42 -8.24 -19.93
C TYR A 177 7.76 -7.43 -21.05
N ALA A 178 8.51 -7.09 -22.10
CA ALA A 178 7.99 -6.35 -23.23
C ALA A 178 6.87 -7.12 -23.97
N ALA A 179 6.97 -8.45 -24.07
CA ALA A 179 5.92 -9.28 -24.62
C ALA A 179 4.64 -9.24 -23.77
N ASN A 180 4.78 -9.25 -22.45
CA ASN A 180 3.64 -9.16 -21.53
C ASN A 180 2.92 -7.80 -21.62
N PHE A 181 3.63 -6.70 -21.87
CA PHE A 181 3.00 -5.37 -22.05
C PHE A 181 2.08 -5.32 -23.27
N THR A 182 2.33 -6.14 -24.25
CA THR A 182 1.59 -6.17 -25.52
C THR A 182 0.76 -7.44 -25.72
N ASP A 183 0.60 -8.26 -24.67
CA ASP A 183 -0.25 -9.45 -24.72
C ASP A 183 -1.71 -9.04 -24.96
N PRO A 184 -2.33 -9.47 -26.08
CA PRO A 184 -3.70 -9.06 -26.41
C PRO A 184 -4.75 -9.70 -25.49
N ALA A 185 -4.41 -10.74 -24.75
CA ALA A 185 -5.32 -11.43 -23.85
C ALA A 185 -5.29 -10.81 -22.43
N MET A 186 -4.10 -10.44 -21.96
CA MET A 186 -3.89 -9.92 -20.60
C MET A 186 -2.64 -9.03 -20.58
N PRO A 187 -2.74 -7.79 -21.06
CA PRO A 187 -1.59 -6.90 -21.08
C PRO A 187 -1.19 -6.50 -19.67
N THR A 188 0.10 -6.63 -19.35
CA THR A 188 0.66 -6.02 -18.13
C THR A 188 0.62 -4.51 -18.24
N THR A 189 -0.07 -3.85 -17.33
CA THR A 189 -0.21 -2.39 -17.31
C THR A 189 0.84 -1.72 -16.43
N ARG A 190 1.40 -2.44 -15.46
CA ARG A 190 2.45 -1.95 -14.57
C ARG A 190 3.51 -3.03 -14.34
N LEU A 191 4.78 -2.62 -14.41
CA LEU A 191 5.93 -3.40 -14.00
C LEU A 191 6.59 -2.68 -12.81
N ALA A 192 6.38 -3.21 -11.61
CA ALA A 192 6.95 -2.67 -10.39
C ALA A 192 8.40 -3.13 -10.22
N VAL A 193 9.29 -2.19 -9.96
CA VAL A 193 10.73 -2.43 -9.86
C VAL A 193 11.38 -1.53 -8.81
N HIS A 194 12.17 -2.11 -7.91
CA HIS A 194 13.02 -1.32 -7.01
C HIS A 194 14.08 -0.60 -7.84
N MET A 195 14.03 0.72 -7.89
CA MET A 195 14.85 1.53 -8.76
C MET A 195 15.71 2.49 -7.96
N THR A 196 17.02 2.43 -8.16
CA THR A 196 17.99 3.32 -7.52
C THR A 196 17.79 3.46 -6.02
N GLU A 197 17.55 2.31 -5.37
CA GLU A 197 17.32 2.22 -3.94
C GLU A 197 18.66 2.30 -3.19
N GLY A 198 19.03 3.55 -2.86
CA GLY A 198 20.29 3.91 -2.24
C GLY A 198 20.92 5.16 -2.85
N THR A 199 22.00 5.64 -2.25
CA THR A 199 22.68 6.88 -2.63
C THR A 199 23.91 6.65 -3.50
N THR A 200 24.58 5.49 -3.36
CA THR A 200 25.84 5.23 -4.05
C THR A 200 26.24 3.74 -4.03
N GLY A 201 27.06 3.34 -4.97
CA GLY A 201 27.66 2.01 -5.02
C GLY A 201 26.71 0.89 -5.44
N GLY A 202 27.15 -0.36 -5.31
CA GLY A 202 26.34 -1.53 -5.60
C GLY A 202 25.79 -1.66 -7.02
N GLY A 203 26.01 -0.66 -7.89
CA GLY A 203 25.45 -0.60 -9.24
C GLY A 203 24.09 0.07 -9.33
N VAL A 204 23.59 0.72 -8.25
CA VAL A 204 22.33 1.49 -8.28
C VAL A 204 22.35 2.60 -9.32
N ASP A 205 23.50 3.20 -9.56
CA ASP A 205 23.75 4.21 -10.59
C ASP A 205 23.57 3.71 -12.05
N THR A 206 23.46 2.40 -12.24
CA THR A 206 23.29 1.77 -13.56
C THR A 206 21.91 1.12 -13.75
N GLU A 207 21.10 1.06 -12.71
CA GLU A 207 19.80 0.38 -12.73
C GLU A 207 18.84 1.02 -13.74
N PHE A 208 18.74 2.35 -13.75
CA PHE A 208 17.88 3.06 -14.69
C PHE A 208 18.33 2.87 -16.14
N ALA A 209 19.65 2.97 -16.39
CA ALA A 209 20.19 2.75 -17.73
C ALA A 209 19.93 1.31 -18.22
N SER A 210 20.02 0.34 -17.33
CA SER A 210 19.66 -1.06 -17.61
C SER A 210 18.20 -1.19 -17.96
N PHE A 211 17.29 -0.67 -17.11
CA PHE A 211 15.85 -0.72 -17.32
C PHE A 211 15.40 0.02 -18.60
N ALA A 212 16.06 1.11 -18.94
CA ALA A 212 15.85 1.87 -20.17
C ALA A 212 16.55 1.28 -21.42
N GLY A 213 17.12 0.08 -21.31
CA GLY A 213 17.74 -0.62 -22.44
C GLY A 213 19.05 -0.03 -22.94
N ARG A 214 19.77 0.75 -22.13
CA ARG A 214 21.03 1.42 -22.50
C ARG A 214 22.27 0.77 -21.91
N ASP A 215 22.11 -0.21 -21.05
CA ASP A 215 23.25 -0.93 -20.49
C ASP A 215 23.83 -1.91 -21.51
N THR A 216 25.06 -1.67 -21.92
CA THR A 216 25.75 -2.52 -22.89
C THR A 216 26.77 -3.47 -22.26
N ARG A 217 26.82 -3.52 -20.92
CA ARG A 217 27.72 -4.42 -20.20
C ARG A 217 27.25 -5.86 -20.34
N ASP A 218 28.20 -6.75 -20.61
CA ASP A 218 27.96 -8.21 -20.60
C ASP A 218 26.76 -8.71 -21.44
N ASN A 219 26.45 -8.04 -22.57
CA ASN A 219 25.31 -8.35 -23.43
C ASN A 219 23.94 -8.21 -22.76
N ARG A 220 23.80 -7.31 -21.81
CA ARG A 220 22.50 -6.95 -21.23
C ARG A 220 21.62 -6.27 -22.26
N HIS A 221 20.31 -6.23 -22.03
CA HIS A 221 19.24 -5.88 -23.00
C HIS A 221 19.39 -4.50 -23.67
N ALA A 222 20.58 -4.21 -24.21
CA ALA A 222 20.84 -2.98 -24.96
C ALA A 222 19.84 -2.81 -26.11
N GLY A 223 19.15 -1.67 -26.12
CA GLY A 223 18.19 -1.30 -27.15
C GLY A 223 16.74 -1.69 -26.89
N LEU A 224 16.42 -2.42 -25.81
CA LEU A 224 15.05 -2.70 -25.41
C LEU A 224 14.69 -1.97 -24.11
N SER A 225 14.00 -0.84 -24.22
CA SER A 225 13.52 -0.10 -23.04
C SER A 225 12.29 -0.75 -22.45
N LEU A 226 12.24 -0.84 -21.11
CA LEU A 226 11.05 -1.25 -20.35
C LEU A 226 10.22 -0.06 -19.84
N LEU A 227 10.68 1.17 -20.08
CA LEU A 227 9.91 2.39 -19.80
C LEU A 227 8.89 2.68 -20.90
N ALA A 228 9.31 2.56 -22.16
CA ALA A 228 8.45 2.76 -23.33
C ALA A 228 9.05 2.08 -24.55
N ALA A 229 8.21 1.57 -25.44
CA ALA A 229 8.65 1.04 -26.71
C ALA A 229 8.98 2.17 -27.70
N ALA A 230 10.03 1.98 -28.51
CA ALA A 230 10.42 2.92 -29.55
C ALA A 230 9.34 3.10 -30.64
N ASP A 231 8.50 2.10 -30.84
CA ASP A 231 7.37 2.11 -31.79
C ASP A 231 6.04 2.60 -31.18
N GLY A 232 6.07 2.98 -29.89
CA GLY A 232 4.89 3.45 -29.15
C GLY A 232 3.89 2.36 -28.76
N SER A 233 4.25 1.08 -28.86
CA SER A 233 3.35 -0.02 -28.50
C SER A 233 3.02 -0.10 -27.01
N TYR A 234 3.86 0.42 -26.15
CA TYR A 234 3.62 0.63 -24.71
C TYR A 234 4.38 1.84 -24.17
N SER A 235 3.81 2.48 -23.16
CA SER A 235 4.42 3.54 -22.35
C SER A 235 3.73 3.58 -20.99
N GLY A 236 4.37 4.20 -20.00
CA GLY A 236 3.80 4.34 -18.65
C GLY A 236 3.65 3.02 -17.90
N THR A 237 4.34 1.96 -18.34
CA THR A 237 4.29 0.64 -17.69
C THR A 237 5.21 0.55 -16.48
N GLY A 238 6.25 1.39 -16.40
CA GLY A 238 7.19 1.42 -15.28
C GLY A 238 6.54 1.96 -14.01
N LEU A 239 6.67 1.22 -12.90
CA LEU A 239 6.40 1.68 -11.55
C LEU A 239 7.71 1.61 -10.77
N LEU A 240 8.37 2.76 -10.64
CA LEU A 240 9.72 2.85 -10.09
C LEU A 240 9.64 3.09 -8.58
N ILE A 241 10.00 2.08 -7.79
CA ILE A 241 9.92 2.12 -6.33
C ILE A 241 11.20 2.75 -5.78
N HIS A 242 11.11 3.58 -4.75
CA HIS A 242 12.14 4.34 -4.05
C HIS A 242 12.71 5.52 -4.84
N ALA A 243 13.32 5.33 -5.99
CA ALA A 243 13.88 6.38 -6.84
C ALA A 243 14.84 7.36 -6.12
N VAL A 244 15.62 6.88 -5.13
CA VAL A 244 16.41 7.72 -4.21
C VAL A 244 17.47 8.54 -4.94
N SER A 245 18.16 7.95 -5.92
CA SER A 245 19.29 8.57 -6.61
C SER A 245 19.09 8.77 -8.11
N LEU A 246 17.84 8.82 -8.59
CA LEU A 246 17.56 9.21 -9.97
C LEU A 246 18.11 10.62 -10.26
N THR A 247 18.83 10.74 -11.36
CA THR A 247 19.33 12.03 -11.85
C THR A 247 18.20 12.85 -12.48
N ASP A 248 18.38 14.17 -12.62
CA ASP A 248 17.40 15.04 -13.27
C ASP A 248 17.06 14.58 -14.70
N ALA A 249 18.04 14.10 -15.45
CA ALA A 249 17.81 13.59 -16.80
C ALA A 249 16.96 12.32 -16.83
N GLU A 250 17.13 11.43 -15.86
CA GLU A 250 16.35 10.21 -15.70
C GLU A 250 14.92 10.51 -15.22
N LEU A 251 14.76 11.52 -14.37
CA LEU A 251 13.45 12.01 -13.98
C LEU A 251 12.66 12.62 -15.14
N VAL A 252 13.34 13.40 -16.00
CA VAL A 252 12.71 13.95 -17.22
C VAL A 252 12.28 12.80 -18.15
N GLU A 253 13.13 11.78 -18.33
CA GLU A 253 12.77 10.61 -19.14
C GLU A 253 11.61 9.81 -18.51
N THR A 254 11.58 9.66 -17.20
CA THR A 254 10.47 9.03 -16.47
C THR A 254 9.16 9.77 -16.74
N ALA A 255 9.18 11.12 -16.67
CA ALA A 255 8.02 11.95 -17.00
C ALA A 255 7.59 11.81 -18.46
N ASP A 256 8.55 11.89 -19.40
CA ASP A 256 8.29 11.80 -20.85
C ASP A 256 7.68 10.44 -21.26
N THR A 257 8.03 9.38 -20.55
CA THR A 257 7.49 8.03 -20.79
C THR A 257 6.20 7.73 -20.05
N GLY A 258 5.79 8.59 -19.11
CA GLY A 258 4.59 8.41 -18.29
C GLY A 258 4.73 7.34 -17.21
N ALA A 259 5.94 6.91 -16.90
CA ALA A 259 6.19 6.00 -15.78
C ALA A 259 5.88 6.69 -14.45
N SER A 260 5.45 5.90 -13.45
CA SER A 260 5.09 6.37 -12.12
C SER A 260 6.20 6.05 -11.12
N ILE A 261 6.18 6.75 -9.99
CA ILE A 261 7.12 6.51 -8.88
C ILE A 261 6.34 6.14 -7.62
N VAL A 262 6.87 5.22 -6.82
CA VAL A 262 6.44 5.00 -5.44
C VAL A 262 7.47 5.61 -4.51
N TRP A 263 7.00 6.50 -3.66
CA TRP A 263 7.81 7.16 -2.65
C TRP A 263 7.65 6.45 -1.30
N SER A 264 8.79 6.03 -0.71
CA SER A 264 8.87 5.38 0.60
C SER A 264 9.81 6.20 1.50
N PRO A 265 9.37 7.39 1.96
CA PRO A 265 10.27 8.32 2.66
C PRO A 265 10.86 7.75 3.94
N SER A 266 10.10 7.05 4.76
CA SER A 266 10.57 6.52 6.04
C SER A 266 11.67 5.48 5.85
N SER A 267 11.42 4.45 5.04
CA SER A 267 12.39 3.40 4.74
C SER A 267 13.67 3.97 4.11
N ASN A 268 13.52 4.88 3.15
CA ASN A 268 14.65 5.52 2.50
C ASN A 268 15.53 6.31 3.49
N ILE A 269 14.93 7.06 4.40
CA ILE A 269 15.66 7.85 5.42
C ILE A 269 16.30 6.93 6.46
N VAL A 270 15.60 5.91 6.93
CA VAL A 270 16.14 4.97 7.92
C VAL A 270 17.35 4.22 7.36
N LEU A 271 17.27 3.73 6.13
CA LEU A 271 18.34 2.92 5.53
C LEU A 271 19.48 3.77 4.95
N TYR A 272 19.18 4.88 4.29
CA TYR A 272 20.15 5.60 3.46
C TYR A 272 20.42 7.04 3.92
N GLY A 273 19.63 7.58 4.86
CA GLY A 273 19.70 8.98 5.26
C GLY A 273 19.31 9.97 4.14
N ALA A 274 18.70 9.48 3.08
CA ALA A 274 18.28 10.25 1.92
C ALA A 274 17.00 9.64 1.33
N THR A 275 16.21 10.44 0.61
CA THR A 275 15.02 9.95 -0.08
C THR A 275 14.95 10.52 -1.51
N ALA A 276 13.98 10.07 -2.29
CA ALA A 276 13.75 10.55 -3.65
C ALA A 276 13.67 12.10 -3.72
N PRO A 277 14.13 12.73 -4.79
CA PRO A 277 14.05 14.20 -4.98
C PRO A 277 12.60 14.63 -5.26
N ILE A 278 11.73 14.40 -4.26
CA ILE A 278 10.26 14.46 -4.40
C ILE A 278 9.74 15.80 -4.93
N ALA A 279 10.35 16.92 -4.53
CA ALA A 279 9.96 18.23 -5.06
C ALA A 279 10.13 18.29 -6.59
N ARG A 280 11.25 17.77 -7.11
CA ARG A 280 11.51 17.74 -8.54
C ARG A 280 10.63 16.77 -9.29
N ILE A 281 10.35 15.62 -8.70
CA ILE A 281 9.41 14.62 -9.23
C ILE A 281 8.03 15.24 -9.44
N LEU A 282 7.53 15.97 -8.44
CA LEU A 282 6.25 16.66 -8.52
C LEU A 282 6.24 17.82 -9.52
N GLU A 283 7.32 18.60 -9.62
CA GLU A 283 7.48 19.66 -10.63
C GLU A 283 7.38 19.12 -12.06
N LEU A 284 7.88 17.91 -12.30
CA LEU A 284 7.82 17.24 -13.60
C LEU A 284 6.44 16.63 -13.89
N GLY A 285 5.52 16.63 -12.92
CA GLY A 285 4.19 16.06 -13.06
C GLY A 285 4.18 14.52 -13.10
N ILE A 286 5.21 13.88 -12.56
CA ILE A 286 5.25 12.43 -12.45
C ILE A 286 4.21 12.00 -11.40
N THR A 287 3.40 11.00 -11.74
CA THR A 287 2.46 10.39 -10.80
C THR A 287 3.21 9.68 -9.67
N VAL A 288 2.85 9.99 -8.43
CA VAL A 288 3.49 9.42 -7.24
C VAL A 288 2.48 8.70 -6.37
N GLY A 289 2.72 7.41 -6.14
CA GLY A 289 2.09 6.66 -5.04
C GLY A 289 2.95 6.72 -3.77
N LEU A 290 2.33 6.60 -2.61
CA LEU A 290 3.00 6.47 -1.32
C LEU A 290 2.99 5.01 -0.88
N GLY A 291 4.03 4.55 -0.18
CA GLY A 291 4.10 3.21 0.40
C GLY A 291 5.19 3.11 1.47
N PRO A 292 4.91 2.58 2.67
CA PRO A 292 5.86 2.50 3.77
C PRO A 292 6.97 1.46 3.56
N ASP A 293 6.90 0.66 2.50
CA ASP A 293 7.80 -0.44 2.18
C ASP A 293 7.57 -1.67 3.07
N TRP A 294 7.97 -1.64 4.32
CA TRP A 294 7.74 -2.67 5.33
C TRP A 294 8.11 -2.17 6.73
N THR A 295 7.57 -2.83 7.76
CA THR A 295 7.81 -2.47 9.16
C THR A 295 9.26 -2.63 9.61
N VAL A 296 10.06 -3.38 8.86
CA VAL A 296 11.47 -3.66 9.18
C VAL A 296 12.38 -2.43 9.01
N SER A 297 12.06 -1.55 8.06
CA SER A 297 12.84 -0.33 7.80
C SER A 297 12.00 0.92 7.57
N GLY A 298 10.68 0.79 7.41
CA GLY A 298 9.76 1.90 7.18
C GLY A 298 8.81 2.10 8.35
N GLU A 299 7.83 2.96 8.14
CA GLU A 299 6.72 3.10 9.07
C GLU A 299 5.80 1.88 9.05
N ASP A 300 5.04 1.73 10.11
CA ASP A 300 4.23 0.54 10.33
C ASP A 300 3.01 0.44 9.40
N GLU A 301 2.56 1.58 8.83
CA GLU A 301 1.33 1.66 8.03
C GLU A 301 1.19 3.03 7.33
N MET A 302 0.18 3.18 6.46
CA MET A 302 0.01 4.36 5.62
C MET A 302 -0.22 5.66 6.38
N LEU A 303 -0.96 5.65 7.51
CA LEU A 303 -1.20 6.86 8.28
C LEU A 303 0.09 7.37 8.95
N SER A 304 0.93 6.46 9.46
CA SER A 304 2.23 6.83 10.02
C SER A 304 3.20 7.28 8.94
N GLU A 305 3.21 6.63 7.78
CA GLU A 305 4.02 7.06 6.63
C GLU A 305 3.68 8.48 6.17
N MET A 306 2.38 8.81 6.10
CA MET A 306 1.97 10.19 5.79
C MET A 306 2.43 11.20 6.86
N ARG A 307 2.34 10.83 8.16
CA ARG A 307 2.83 11.69 9.26
C ARG A 307 4.34 11.87 9.18
N PHE A 308 5.09 10.79 8.93
CA PHE A 308 6.53 10.83 8.71
C PHE A 308 6.89 11.75 7.55
N ALA A 309 6.27 11.55 6.39
CA ALA A 309 6.51 12.34 5.18
C ALA A 309 6.25 13.84 5.41
N LEU A 310 5.16 14.19 6.10
CA LEU A 310 4.81 15.56 6.43
C LEU A 310 5.84 16.18 7.39
N GLY A 311 6.23 15.45 8.43
CA GLY A 311 7.24 15.88 9.41
C GLY A 311 8.62 16.08 8.76
N TRP A 312 9.06 15.14 7.94
CA TRP A 312 10.30 15.22 7.19
C TRP A 312 10.29 16.44 6.23
N ALA A 313 9.22 16.59 5.46
CA ALA A 313 9.10 17.70 4.51
C ALA A 313 9.13 19.06 5.19
N ALA A 314 8.52 19.18 6.36
CA ALA A 314 8.57 20.40 7.18
C ALA A 314 9.98 20.70 7.68
N ALA A 315 10.73 19.67 8.11
CA ALA A 315 12.12 19.81 8.57
C ALA A 315 13.07 20.21 7.44
N GLU A 316 12.86 19.66 6.23
CA GLU A 316 13.70 19.92 5.05
C GLU A 316 13.22 21.14 4.23
N GLY A 317 12.10 21.75 4.59
CA GLY A 317 11.54 22.90 3.88
C GLY A 317 10.93 22.56 2.52
N VAL A 318 10.46 21.34 2.33
CA VAL A 318 9.82 20.87 1.08
C VAL A 318 8.34 21.23 1.08
N GLY A 319 8.02 22.46 0.71
CA GLY A 319 6.66 23.00 0.73
C GLY A 319 5.66 22.36 -0.24
N ALA A 320 6.13 21.52 -1.18
CA ALA A 320 5.26 20.78 -2.08
C ALA A 320 4.51 19.61 -1.40
N ILE A 321 4.99 19.15 -0.26
CA ILE A 321 4.35 18.09 0.53
C ILE A 321 3.39 18.73 1.52
N THR A 322 2.12 18.55 1.28
CA THR A 322 1.01 19.04 2.10
C THR A 322 0.10 17.87 2.48
N PRO A 323 -0.79 18.03 3.49
CA PRO A 323 -1.76 16.98 3.82
C PRO A 323 -2.59 16.54 2.60
N GLN A 324 -3.07 17.50 1.79
CA GLN A 324 -3.81 17.17 0.56
C GLN A 324 -2.95 16.36 -0.42
N ARG A 325 -1.70 16.76 -0.64
CA ARG A 325 -0.81 16.04 -1.57
C ARG A 325 -0.51 14.61 -1.12
N LEU A 326 -0.31 14.40 0.17
CA LEU A 326 -0.13 13.06 0.74
C LEU A 326 -1.40 12.21 0.62
N TRP A 327 -2.56 12.81 0.87
CA TRP A 327 -3.83 12.13 0.65
C TRP A 327 -4.02 11.74 -0.83
N GLU A 328 -3.70 12.60 -1.78
CA GLU A 328 -3.73 12.28 -3.21
C GLU A 328 -2.81 11.09 -3.54
N MET A 329 -1.56 11.10 -3.03
CA MET A 329 -0.60 10.01 -3.20
C MET A 329 -1.07 8.69 -2.58
N ALA A 330 -1.79 8.75 -1.48
CA ALA A 330 -2.33 7.58 -0.79
C ALA A 330 -3.72 7.15 -1.29
N THR A 331 -4.27 7.80 -2.30
CA THR A 331 -5.61 7.49 -2.86
C THR A 331 -5.60 7.53 -4.39
N GLY A 332 -6.04 8.64 -4.99
CA GLY A 332 -6.22 8.77 -6.44
C GLY A 332 -4.93 8.59 -7.24
N ASP A 333 -3.84 9.21 -6.83
CA ASP A 333 -2.54 9.08 -7.49
C ASP A 333 -1.91 7.72 -7.20
N GLY A 334 -2.09 7.16 -5.99
CA GLY A 334 -1.74 5.80 -5.66
C GLY A 334 -2.41 4.79 -6.60
N ALA A 335 -3.72 4.93 -6.80
CA ALA A 335 -4.48 4.11 -7.75
C ALA A 335 -3.97 4.27 -9.20
N GLU A 336 -3.65 5.50 -9.61
CA GLU A 336 -3.07 5.76 -10.94
C GLU A 336 -1.70 5.10 -11.08
N ALA A 337 -0.84 5.25 -10.07
CA ALA A 337 0.51 4.67 -10.06
C ALA A 337 0.47 3.14 -10.23
N ILE A 338 -0.41 2.46 -9.51
CA ILE A 338 -0.57 0.99 -9.61
C ILE A 338 -1.51 0.54 -10.75
N GLY A 339 -2.05 1.47 -11.56
CA GLY A 339 -2.86 1.14 -12.74
C GLY A 339 -4.33 0.80 -12.45
N LEU A 340 -4.87 1.17 -11.29
CA LEU A 340 -6.24 0.84 -10.84
C LEU A 340 -7.19 2.04 -10.77
N ALA A 341 -6.81 3.21 -11.25
CA ALA A 341 -7.57 4.46 -11.11
C ALA A 341 -8.96 4.44 -11.78
N SER A 342 -9.18 3.54 -12.75
CA SER A 342 -10.51 3.34 -13.35
C SER A 342 -11.49 2.58 -12.44
N THR A 343 -11.01 2.04 -11.32
CA THR A 343 -11.77 1.10 -10.49
C THR A 343 -11.85 1.52 -9.03
N ILE A 344 -10.76 2.05 -8.47
CA ILE A 344 -10.61 2.46 -7.06
C ILE A 344 -9.91 3.81 -6.91
N GLY A 345 -9.71 4.24 -5.67
CA GLY A 345 -8.88 5.40 -5.29
C GLY A 345 -9.60 6.74 -5.28
N ARG A 346 -10.87 6.80 -5.68
CA ARG A 346 -11.67 8.03 -5.64
C ARG A 346 -13.09 7.74 -5.19
N LEU A 347 -13.69 8.67 -4.47
CA LEU A 347 -15.13 8.65 -4.22
C LEU A 347 -15.84 9.22 -5.44
N ALA A 348 -16.26 8.35 -6.35
CA ALA A 348 -16.98 8.73 -7.57
C ALA A 348 -17.95 7.64 -7.99
N ALA A 349 -19.10 8.03 -8.54
CA ALA A 349 -20.08 7.09 -9.06
C ALA A 349 -19.47 6.21 -10.15
N GLY A 350 -19.70 4.89 -10.05
CA GLY A 350 -19.17 3.89 -10.95
C GLY A 350 -17.83 3.29 -10.53
N LEU A 351 -17.23 3.74 -9.43
CA LEU A 351 -16.04 3.09 -8.83
C LEU A 351 -16.45 2.15 -7.70
N ARG A 352 -15.54 1.26 -7.33
CA ARG A 352 -15.70 0.34 -6.20
C ARG A 352 -15.83 1.11 -4.89
N ALA A 353 -16.64 0.55 -4.00
CA ALA A 353 -16.90 1.14 -2.70
C ALA A 353 -15.81 0.74 -1.68
N ASP A 354 -14.57 1.15 -1.97
CA ASP A 354 -13.43 1.09 -1.07
C ASP A 354 -13.37 2.44 -0.33
N VAL A 355 -13.76 2.44 0.92
CA VAL A 355 -14.00 3.68 1.69
C VAL A 355 -13.40 3.54 3.09
N VAL A 356 -12.76 4.63 3.55
CA VAL A 356 -12.42 4.81 4.96
C VAL A 356 -13.14 6.01 5.56
N VAL A 357 -13.66 5.84 6.75
CA VAL A 357 -14.22 6.92 7.56
C VAL A 357 -13.31 7.18 8.75
N LEU A 358 -12.90 8.43 8.93
CA LEU A 358 -11.99 8.88 9.98
C LEU A 358 -12.73 9.79 10.96
N GLY A 359 -12.52 9.58 12.25
CA GLY A 359 -13.26 10.27 13.31
C GLY A 359 -12.86 11.73 13.52
N ARG A 360 -11.72 12.16 12.97
CA ARG A 360 -11.30 13.55 13.08
C ARG A 360 -12.07 14.43 12.13
N VAL A 361 -12.65 15.50 12.67
CA VAL A 361 -13.38 16.51 11.90
C VAL A 361 -12.96 17.90 12.37
N GLY A 362 -12.97 18.84 11.44
CA GLY A 362 -12.65 20.25 11.67
C GLY A 362 -11.22 20.60 11.25
N GLY A 363 -10.98 21.89 11.04
CA GLY A 363 -9.73 22.38 10.48
C GLY A 363 -9.59 22.02 8.99
N ASP A 364 -8.42 21.53 8.61
CA ASP A 364 -8.16 21.00 7.27
C ASP A 364 -8.67 19.56 7.15
N PRO A 365 -9.64 19.27 6.25
CA PRO A 365 -10.15 17.89 6.09
C PRO A 365 -9.11 16.89 5.60
N TYR A 366 -8.10 17.32 4.86
CA TYR A 366 -6.97 16.48 4.46
C TYR A 366 -6.03 16.23 5.64
N GLY A 367 -5.83 17.27 6.50
CA GLY A 367 -5.15 17.11 7.78
C GLY A 367 -5.83 16.09 8.70
N ALA A 368 -7.16 15.99 8.63
CA ALA A 368 -7.90 14.96 9.36
C ALA A 368 -7.48 13.54 8.95
N VAL A 369 -7.08 13.31 7.69
CA VAL A 369 -6.54 12.01 7.25
C VAL A 369 -5.12 11.81 7.77
N THR A 370 -4.23 12.75 7.49
CA THR A 370 -2.79 12.61 7.82
C THR A 370 -2.51 12.57 9.33
N ASP A 371 -3.37 13.19 10.13
CA ASP A 371 -3.22 13.23 11.60
C ASP A 371 -3.90 12.03 12.30
N SER A 372 -4.71 11.25 11.58
CA SER A 372 -5.46 10.12 12.15
C SER A 372 -4.53 8.98 12.56
N ARG A 373 -5.02 8.19 13.51
CA ARG A 373 -4.41 6.96 14.03
C ARG A 373 -5.44 5.84 14.01
N ALA A 374 -5.05 4.63 14.37
CA ALA A 374 -5.94 3.46 14.35
C ALA A 374 -7.25 3.66 15.14
N GLU A 375 -7.19 4.33 16.30
CA GLU A 375 -8.36 4.65 17.10
C GLU A 375 -9.33 5.62 16.41
N ASP A 376 -8.83 6.47 15.50
CA ASP A 376 -9.63 7.42 14.74
C ASP A 376 -10.31 6.78 13.52
N VAL A 377 -9.92 5.58 13.10
CA VAL A 377 -10.54 4.86 11.98
C VAL A 377 -11.87 4.29 12.43
N ARG A 378 -12.97 4.91 11.97
CA ARG A 378 -14.34 4.59 12.39
C ARG A 378 -15.00 3.51 11.56
N LEU A 379 -14.62 3.38 10.27
CA LEU A 379 -15.19 2.39 9.38
C LEU A 379 -14.26 2.19 8.18
N VAL A 380 -14.04 0.93 7.81
CA VAL A 380 -13.36 0.53 6.57
C VAL A 380 -14.28 -0.38 5.78
N LEU A 381 -14.58 0.03 4.55
CA LEU A 381 -15.34 -0.77 3.59
C LEU A 381 -14.42 -1.14 2.42
N ILE A 382 -14.47 -2.41 2.01
CA ILE A 382 -13.85 -2.91 0.78
C ILE A 382 -14.96 -3.58 -0.03
N ASP A 383 -15.16 -3.14 -1.29
CA ASP A 383 -16.31 -3.56 -2.11
C ASP A 383 -17.65 -3.36 -1.38
N GLY A 384 -17.79 -2.28 -0.63
CA GLY A 384 -18.99 -1.98 0.14
C GLY A 384 -19.25 -2.89 1.34
N ALA A 385 -18.34 -3.79 1.65
CA ALA A 385 -18.43 -4.68 2.80
C ALA A 385 -17.62 -4.14 3.99
N GLY A 386 -18.19 -4.14 5.19
CA GLY A 386 -17.52 -3.72 6.42
C GLY A 386 -16.47 -4.74 6.86
N TYR A 387 -15.24 -4.28 7.04
CA TYR A 387 -14.11 -5.09 7.51
C TYR A 387 -13.66 -4.71 8.91
N TYR A 388 -13.67 -3.42 9.21
CA TYR A 388 -13.22 -2.86 10.48
C TYR A 388 -14.01 -1.59 10.80
N GLY A 389 -14.20 -1.30 12.07
CA GLY A 389 -14.80 -0.04 12.50
C GLY A 389 -15.21 -0.03 13.97
N ASP A 390 -15.82 1.10 14.37
CA ASP A 390 -16.38 1.25 15.72
C ASP A 390 -17.39 0.14 16.03
N ALA A 391 -17.31 -0.46 17.21
CA ALA A 391 -18.17 -1.59 17.59
C ALA A 391 -19.67 -1.28 17.44
N GLU A 392 -20.07 -0.02 17.64
CA GLU A 392 -21.46 0.44 17.44
C GLU A 392 -21.94 0.35 15.99
N LEU A 393 -21.02 0.37 15.02
CA LEU A 393 -21.35 0.30 13.59
C LEU A 393 -21.39 -1.13 13.06
N GLU A 394 -20.93 -2.13 13.81
CA GLU A 394 -20.92 -3.54 13.39
C GLU A 394 -22.28 -4.01 12.85
N PRO A 395 -23.42 -3.79 13.54
CA PRO A 395 -24.71 -4.28 13.06
C PRO A 395 -25.16 -3.67 11.73
N ALA A 396 -24.64 -2.50 11.38
CA ALA A 396 -24.97 -1.80 10.16
C ALA A 396 -23.99 -2.13 9.01
N ALA A 397 -22.71 -2.31 9.33
CA ALA A 397 -21.62 -2.38 8.36
C ALA A 397 -21.09 -3.80 8.13
N ALA A 398 -21.12 -4.68 9.14
CA ALA A 398 -20.62 -6.04 9.00
C ALA A 398 -21.58 -6.89 8.15
N VAL A 399 -21.31 -6.97 6.88
CA VAL A 399 -22.10 -7.78 5.93
C VAL A 399 -21.77 -9.27 6.06
N ASN A 400 -20.76 -9.62 6.84
CA ASN A 400 -19.96 -10.82 6.63
C ASN A 400 -19.97 -11.83 7.77
N GLY A 401 -20.88 -11.72 8.72
CA GLY A 401 -21.03 -12.72 9.77
C GLY A 401 -20.27 -12.39 11.04
N GLU A 402 -19.57 -13.33 11.64
CA GLU A 402 -18.90 -13.15 12.91
C GLU A 402 -17.60 -12.36 12.78
N CYS A 403 -17.55 -11.23 13.49
CA CYS A 403 -16.36 -10.39 13.59
C CYS A 403 -15.72 -10.56 14.97
N ASP A 404 -14.42 -10.40 15.05
CA ASP A 404 -13.70 -10.42 16.31
C ASP A 404 -13.70 -9.02 16.94
N PRO A 405 -13.81 -8.90 18.28
CA PRO A 405 -13.64 -7.64 18.95
C PRO A 405 -12.15 -7.25 18.97
N LEU A 406 -11.87 -5.97 18.79
CA LEU A 406 -10.53 -5.41 18.90
C LEU A 406 -10.55 -4.15 19.74
N ASP A 407 -9.59 -3.98 20.64
CA ASP A 407 -9.34 -2.73 21.35
C ASP A 407 -8.29 -1.91 20.60
N ALA A 408 -8.67 -0.75 20.09
CA ALA A 408 -7.77 0.20 19.48
C ALA A 408 -7.60 1.40 20.42
N CYS A 409 -6.61 1.36 21.29
CA CYS A 409 -6.26 2.43 22.24
C CYS A 409 -7.46 2.87 23.09
N ALA A 410 -8.08 1.91 23.77
CA ALA A 410 -9.30 2.05 24.55
C ALA A 410 -10.58 2.37 23.76
N THR A 411 -10.54 2.28 22.44
CA THR A 411 -11.70 2.37 21.56
C THR A 411 -12.09 0.96 21.09
N GLN A 412 -13.34 0.57 21.39
CA GLN A 412 -13.84 -0.76 21.02
C GLN A 412 -14.19 -0.80 19.54
N LYS A 413 -13.59 -1.74 18.83
CA LYS A 413 -13.75 -1.95 17.40
C LYS A 413 -14.28 -3.36 17.10
N PHE A 414 -14.80 -3.55 15.89
CA PHE A 414 -15.03 -4.86 15.29
C PHE A 414 -14.01 -5.09 14.16
N LEU A 415 -13.61 -6.33 13.93
CA LEU A 415 -12.72 -6.75 12.85
C LEU A 415 -13.23 -8.05 12.21
N CYS A 416 -13.61 -7.99 10.93
CA CYS A 416 -14.24 -9.10 10.22
C CYS A 416 -13.24 -9.80 9.30
N LEU A 417 -12.54 -10.81 9.81
CA LEU A 417 -11.53 -11.55 9.05
C LEU A 417 -12.00 -12.94 8.58
N ARG A 418 -13.07 -13.48 9.17
CA ARG A 418 -13.51 -14.85 8.89
C ARG A 418 -14.31 -14.99 7.61
N ASN A 419 -14.27 -16.19 7.03
CA ASN A 419 -15.09 -16.56 5.89
C ASN A 419 -16.58 -16.38 6.18
N THR A 420 -17.32 -16.07 5.13
CA THR A 420 -18.77 -15.92 5.20
C THR A 420 -19.45 -16.80 4.17
N PRO A 421 -20.74 -17.11 4.34
CA PRO A 421 -21.50 -17.76 3.29
C PRO A 421 -21.42 -16.95 1.97
N GLY A 422 -20.83 -17.55 0.96
CA GLY A 422 -20.62 -16.92 -0.35
C GLY A 422 -19.28 -16.25 -0.56
N ASN A 423 -18.47 -16.12 0.49
CA ASN A 423 -17.07 -15.66 0.38
C ASN A 423 -16.13 -16.59 1.16
N ALA A 424 -15.74 -17.70 0.54
CA ALA A 424 -14.76 -18.65 1.08
C ALA A 424 -13.30 -18.23 0.83
N SER A 425 -13.08 -17.03 0.36
CA SER A 425 -11.73 -16.54 0.07
C SER A 425 -11.04 -15.95 1.28
N ARG A 426 -11.74 -15.66 2.37
CA ARG A 426 -11.16 -15.17 3.62
C ARG A 426 -10.54 -16.32 4.43
N THR A 427 -10.08 -16.03 5.62
CA THR A 427 -9.56 -17.06 6.54
C THR A 427 -10.69 -17.76 7.30
N GLU A 428 -10.44 -19.00 7.77
CA GLU A 428 -11.29 -19.71 8.73
C GLU A 428 -10.89 -19.37 10.18
N GLU A 429 -9.71 -18.75 10.37
CA GLU A 429 -9.10 -18.51 11.68
C GLU A 429 -9.67 -17.26 12.34
N THR A 430 -9.69 -17.26 13.65
CA THR A 430 -9.89 -16.07 14.49
C THR A 430 -8.62 -15.23 14.56
N LEU A 431 -8.76 -13.98 15.01
CA LEU A 431 -7.62 -13.10 15.27
C LEU A 431 -6.61 -13.74 16.25
N ASP A 432 -7.11 -14.33 17.33
CA ASP A 432 -6.28 -15.00 18.33
C ASP A 432 -5.51 -16.20 17.76
N GLU A 433 -6.11 -16.95 16.84
CA GLU A 433 -5.44 -18.09 16.19
C GLU A 433 -4.33 -17.62 15.25
N VAL A 434 -4.54 -16.57 14.47
CA VAL A 434 -3.50 -15.98 13.61
C VAL A 434 -2.35 -15.45 14.48
N ARG A 435 -2.67 -14.72 15.54
CA ARG A 435 -1.70 -14.19 16.51
C ARG A 435 -0.87 -15.31 17.17
N ALA A 436 -1.53 -16.37 17.62
CA ALA A 436 -0.84 -17.50 18.23
C ALA A 436 0.13 -18.23 17.29
N GLN A 437 -0.23 -18.34 16.01
CA GLN A 437 0.67 -18.91 15.00
C GLN A 437 1.93 -18.05 14.83
N LEU A 438 1.81 -16.74 14.78
CA LEU A 438 2.96 -15.82 14.64
C LEU A 438 3.85 -15.83 15.88
N LEU A 439 3.30 -15.84 17.07
CA LEU A 439 4.07 -15.97 18.31
C LEU A 439 4.86 -17.28 18.35
N ALA A 440 4.25 -18.39 17.93
CA ALA A 440 4.95 -19.68 17.84
C ALA A 440 6.09 -19.66 16.79
N ILE A 441 5.94 -18.89 15.71
CA ILE A 441 6.99 -18.70 14.70
C ILE A 441 8.15 -17.90 15.31
N LEU A 442 7.87 -16.80 15.98
CA LEU A 442 8.88 -15.96 16.63
C LEU A 442 9.66 -16.74 17.70
N GLU A 443 8.96 -17.47 18.57
CA GLU A 443 9.59 -18.34 19.58
C GLU A 443 10.48 -19.43 18.94
N GLY A 444 10.01 -20.04 17.85
CA GLY A 444 10.70 -21.15 17.19
C GLY A 444 11.96 -20.74 16.44
N THR A 445 12.07 -19.51 16.00
CA THR A 445 13.22 -19.00 15.24
C THR A 445 14.26 -18.31 16.12
N GLY A 446 13.94 -18.07 17.40
CA GLY A 446 14.87 -17.42 18.32
C GLY A 446 15.15 -15.97 17.95
N TYR A 447 14.11 -15.24 17.51
CA TYR A 447 14.22 -13.81 17.23
C TYR A 447 14.90 -13.10 18.41
N PRO A 448 15.79 -12.16 18.16
CA PRO A 448 16.67 -11.65 19.20
C PRO A 448 15.91 -11.00 20.37
N PRO A 449 16.42 -11.19 21.60
CA PRO A 449 15.80 -10.64 22.78
C PRO A 449 15.81 -9.11 22.76
N GLU A 450 14.85 -8.54 23.49
CA GLU A 450 14.58 -7.12 23.72
C GLU A 450 15.82 -6.21 23.87
N GLU A 451 16.90 -6.75 24.45
CA GLU A 451 18.13 -6.01 24.73
C GLU A 451 18.87 -5.55 23.46
N GLN A 452 18.59 -6.14 22.30
CA GLN A 452 19.33 -5.88 21.06
C GLN A 452 18.62 -4.89 20.11
N TYR A 453 17.28 -4.74 20.21
CA TYR A 453 16.48 -3.91 19.31
C TYR A 453 15.58 -2.89 20.01
N GLY A 454 15.58 -2.85 21.35
CA GLY A 454 14.75 -1.91 22.12
C GLY A 454 13.24 -2.20 22.10
N ARG A 455 12.80 -3.18 21.30
CA ARG A 455 11.44 -3.72 21.27
C ARG A 455 11.57 -5.24 21.32
N GLY A 456 11.03 -5.87 22.35
CA GLY A 456 11.22 -7.29 22.68
C GLY A 456 10.85 -8.31 21.61
N ASP A 457 10.92 -9.58 22.00
CA ASP A 457 10.52 -10.78 21.20
C ASP A 457 9.07 -10.74 20.75
N GLU A 458 8.43 -9.58 20.78
CA GLU A 458 7.01 -9.43 20.62
C GLU A 458 6.67 -9.22 19.15
N LEU A 459 5.63 -9.92 18.75
CA LEU A 459 4.89 -9.64 17.54
C LEU A 459 4.56 -8.15 17.48
N LEU A 460 4.84 -7.51 16.36
CA LEU A 460 4.35 -6.15 16.12
C LEU A 460 2.81 -6.19 16.11
N GLU A 461 2.18 -5.65 17.12
CA GLU A 461 0.73 -5.71 17.30
C GLU A 461 -0.03 -4.98 16.18
N LEU A 462 -1.32 -5.33 15.98
CA LEU A 462 -2.15 -4.71 14.94
C LEU A 462 -2.30 -3.20 15.16
N VAL A 463 -2.40 -2.78 16.42
CA VAL A 463 -2.53 -1.38 16.82
C VAL A 463 -1.46 -1.07 17.84
N GLN A 464 -0.76 0.01 17.65
CA GLN A 464 0.18 0.56 18.62
C GLN A 464 -0.43 1.81 19.25
N CYS A 465 -0.44 1.85 20.57
CA CYS A 465 -0.92 3.01 21.33
C CYS A 465 0.28 3.80 21.84
N ASP A 466 0.37 5.07 21.53
CA ASP A 466 1.39 6.01 22.00
C ASP A 466 1.16 6.43 23.45
#